data_ef9f3bb7bdbb4a08ccf27dcff5d7eefe
#
_entry.id   ef9f3bb7bdbb4a08ccf27dcff5d7eefe
#
_cell.length_a   1.000
_cell.length_b   1.000
_cell.length_c   1.000
_cell.angle_alpha   90.00
_cell.angle_beta   90.00
_cell.angle_gamma   90.00
#
_symmetry.space_group_name_H-M   'P 1'
#
loop_
_entity.id
_entity.type
_entity.pdbx_description
1 polymer ?
#
loop_
_entity_poly.entity_id
_entity_poly.type
_entity_poly.pdbx_seq_one_letter_code
_entity_poly.pdbx_strand_id
1 'polypeptide(L)'
;MKLKKDKQINYLLKLSDEVGLIEHATRDEPNYKEGWCVDDNARAIQVCLAFPENKQLNQKLSTYVSFIKSAWREGKLFNDFNEDLTWKDDATTDGEHIGRALAAFGELINKRKDFENIKGLADKIYKSIKNKKIRWPRVTAQLVLGGKYLYPEDIKKWADKLVKIYRQVNDNNWKWFESKISYDNGRIPMALLTAFEITGDKKYLKIATESLDFLTDLFWDEDKQCLS
;
A
#
# COMPACT_ATOMS: atom_id res chain seq x y z
N MET A 1 -18.88 18.49 1.52
CA MET A 1 -18.06 17.29 1.34
C MET A 1 -17.80 16.91 -0.11
N LYS A 2 -18.79 16.93 -1.03
CA LYS A 2 -18.64 16.60 -2.47
C LYS A 2 -17.59 17.46 -3.20
N LEU A 3 -17.65 18.79 -3.06
CA LEU A 3 -16.69 19.73 -3.69
C LEU A 3 -15.21 19.53 -3.29
N LYS A 4 -14.95 19.02 -2.07
CA LYS A 4 -13.59 18.73 -1.63
C LYS A 4 -13.04 17.46 -2.30
N LYS A 5 -13.90 16.45 -2.50
CA LYS A 5 -13.54 15.19 -3.17
C LYS A 5 -13.20 15.42 -4.64
N ASP A 6 -13.99 16.23 -5.34
CA ASP A 6 -13.77 16.52 -6.76
C ASP A 6 -12.42 17.24 -6.98
N LYS A 7 -12.04 18.15 -6.08
CA LYS A 7 -10.72 18.82 -6.14
C LYS A 7 -9.56 17.86 -5.96
N GLN A 8 -9.67 16.91 -5.02
CA GLN A 8 -8.62 15.92 -4.76
C GLN A 8 -8.46 14.95 -5.93
N ILE A 9 -9.57 14.48 -6.51
CA ILE A 9 -9.54 13.63 -7.70
C ILE A 9 -8.94 14.39 -8.90
N ASN A 10 -9.33 15.64 -9.13
CA ASN A 10 -8.78 16.47 -10.20
C ASN A 10 -7.27 16.68 -10.03
N TYR A 11 -6.78 16.81 -8.79
CA TYR A 11 -5.36 16.92 -8.52
C TYR A 11 -4.61 15.61 -8.84
N LEU A 12 -5.14 14.45 -8.44
CA LEU A 12 -4.59 13.15 -8.82
C LEU A 12 -4.53 12.98 -10.34
N LEU A 13 -5.60 13.37 -11.05
CA LEU A 13 -5.65 13.30 -12.51
C LEU A 13 -4.65 14.25 -13.16
N LYS A 14 -4.42 15.44 -12.60
CA LYS A 14 -3.40 16.40 -13.06
C LYS A 14 -1.98 15.82 -12.94
N LEU A 15 -1.70 15.03 -11.90
CA LEU A 15 -0.41 14.36 -11.71
C LEU A 15 -0.28 13.06 -12.52
N SER A 16 -1.24 12.73 -13.38
CA SER A 16 -1.28 11.47 -14.13
C SER A 16 -1.21 11.71 -15.63
N ASP A 17 -0.26 11.06 -16.29
CA ASP A 17 -0.09 11.07 -17.75
C ASP A 17 -0.33 9.70 -18.40
N GLU A 18 0.20 9.46 -19.58
CA GLU A 18 0.10 8.19 -20.31
C GLU A 18 1.00 7.10 -19.73
N VAL A 19 2.03 7.47 -18.97
CA VAL A 19 2.96 6.53 -18.31
C VAL A 19 2.37 6.04 -17.00
N GLY A 20 1.91 6.97 -16.15
CA GLY A 20 1.38 6.64 -14.83
C GLY A 20 1.11 7.85 -13.96
N LEU A 21 1.14 7.67 -12.65
CA LEU A 21 1.12 8.74 -11.66
C LEU A 21 2.55 9.21 -11.41
N ILE A 22 2.80 10.49 -11.62
CA ILE A 22 4.09 11.16 -11.37
C ILE A 22 4.33 11.20 -9.85
N GLU A 23 5.53 10.86 -9.43
CA GLU A 23 5.86 10.63 -8.02
C GLU A 23 5.77 11.91 -7.18
N HIS A 24 6.24 13.03 -7.71
CA HIS A 24 6.30 14.29 -6.98
C HIS A 24 5.70 15.47 -7.75
N ALA A 25 5.30 16.49 -7.00
CA ALA A 25 4.88 17.77 -7.52
C ALA A 25 5.72 18.91 -6.94
N THR A 26 5.96 19.95 -7.73
CA THR A 26 6.47 21.23 -7.23
C THR A 26 5.27 22.15 -7.05
N ARG A 27 4.84 22.35 -5.81
CA ARG A 27 3.55 22.95 -5.45
C ARG A 27 2.39 22.09 -5.99
N ASP A 28 1.70 22.57 -7.02
CA ASP A 28 0.56 21.87 -7.66
C ASP A 28 0.84 21.43 -9.11
N GLU A 29 2.10 21.57 -9.59
CA GLU A 29 2.53 21.14 -10.92
C GLU A 29 3.33 19.84 -10.85
N PRO A 30 3.11 18.90 -11.80
CA PRO A 30 3.86 17.65 -11.89
C PRO A 30 5.37 17.91 -12.02
N ASN A 31 6.19 17.23 -11.24
CA ASN A 31 7.64 17.30 -11.34
C ASN A 31 8.19 16.06 -12.08
N TYR A 32 8.25 16.13 -13.39
CA TYR A 32 8.70 15.03 -14.25
C TYR A 32 10.14 14.58 -13.98
N LYS A 33 11.00 15.42 -13.40
CA LYS A 33 12.38 15.06 -13.05
C LYS A 33 12.47 13.94 -12.00
N GLU A 34 11.44 13.81 -11.16
CA GLU A 34 11.36 12.73 -10.17
C GLU A 34 10.84 11.43 -10.78
N GLY A 35 10.18 11.49 -11.94
CA GLY A 35 9.65 10.34 -12.66
C GLY A 35 8.41 9.74 -12.04
N TRP A 36 8.29 8.43 -12.11
CA TRP A 36 7.14 7.64 -11.65
C TRP A 36 7.60 6.51 -10.76
N CYS A 37 6.75 6.05 -9.84
CA CYS A 37 7.07 4.89 -9.03
C CYS A 37 5.91 3.90 -8.88
N VAL A 38 6.24 2.64 -8.61
CA VAL A 38 5.26 1.57 -8.38
C VAL A 38 4.42 1.84 -7.13
N ASP A 39 5.03 2.40 -6.09
CA ASP A 39 4.35 2.74 -4.84
C ASP A 39 3.11 3.62 -5.06
N ASP A 40 3.27 4.71 -5.82
CA ASP A 40 2.20 5.67 -6.04
C ASP A 40 1.18 5.17 -7.06
N ASN A 41 1.63 4.47 -8.10
CA ASN A 41 0.71 3.83 -9.05
C ASN A 41 -0.15 2.75 -8.37
N ALA A 42 0.39 2.01 -7.40
CA ALA A 42 -0.39 1.06 -6.59
C ALA A 42 -1.46 1.77 -5.73
N ARG A 43 -1.12 2.90 -5.12
CA ARG A 43 -2.09 3.74 -4.39
C ARG A 43 -3.14 4.33 -5.31
N ALA A 44 -2.75 4.77 -6.52
CA ALA A 44 -3.69 5.29 -7.52
C ALA A 44 -4.72 4.24 -7.95
N ILE A 45 -4.32 2.97 -8.11
CA ILE A 45 -5.26 1.85 -8.33
C ILE A 45 -6.27 1.78 -7.19
N GLN A 46 -5.84 1.85 -5.93
CA GLN A 46 -6.75 1.80 -4.77
C GLN A 46 -7.71 3.00 -4.74
N VAL A 47 -7.25 4.20 -5.13
CA VAL A 47 -8.13 5.37 -5.28
C VAL A 47 -9.18 5.13 -6.37
N CYS A 48 -8.79 4.60 -7.53
CA CYS A 48 -9.76 4.25 -8.58
C CYS A 48 -10.83 3.27 -8.06
N LEU A 49 -10.43 2.27 -7.28
CA LEU A 49 -11.33 1.27 -6.69
C LEU A 49 -12.23 1.81 -5.57
N ALA A 50 -11.83 2.93 -4.95
CA ALA A 50 -12.66 3.64 -3.96
C ALA A 50 -13.73 4.55 -4.60
N PHE A 51 -13.57 4.91 -5.88
CA PHE A 51 -14.50 5.77 -6.63
C PHE A 51 -14.89 5.12 -7.97
N PRO A 52 -15.55 3.95 -7.96
CA PRO A 52 -15.81 3.17 -9.18
C PRO A 52 -16.75 3.87 -10.18
N GLU A 53 -17.54 4.83 -9.73
CA GLU A 53 -18.44 5.64 -10.57
C GLU A 53 -17.72 6.78 -11.31
N ASN A 54 -16.48 7.11 -10.92
CA ASN A 54 -15.73 8.18 -11.55
C ASN A 54 -15.12 7.73 -12.89
N LYS A 55 -15.66 8.23 -14.00
CA LYS A 55 -15.26 7.84 -15.35
C LYS A 55 -13.79 8.15 -15.66
N GLN A 56 -13.26 9.28 -15.21
CA GLN A 56 -11.89 9.69 -15.49
C GLN A 56 -10.88 8.80 -14.75
N LEU A 57 -11.15 8.46 -13.47
CA LEU A 57 -10.33 7.50 -12.73
C LEU A 57 -10.38 6.11 -13.37
N ASN A 58 -11.56 5.66 -13.82
CA ASN A 58 -11.68 4.37 -14.50
C ASN A 58 -10.89 4.31 -15.81
N GLN A 59 -10.79 5.41 -16.55
CA GLN A 59 -9.95 5.50 -17.75
C GLN A 59 -8.45 5.38 -17.42
N LYS A 60 -8.01 5.95 -16.30
CA LYS A 60 -6.61 5.90 -15.85
C LYS A 60 -6.21 4.58 -15.18
N LEU A 61 -7.17 3.78 -14.72
CA LEU A 61 -6.90 2.51 -14.02
C LEU A 61 -5.99 1.58 -14.83
N SER A 62 -6.26 1.43 -16.14
CA SER A 62 -5.43 0.60 -17.02
C SER A 62 -4.00 1.12 -17.16
N THR A 63 -3.78 2.44 -17.13
CA THR A 63 -2.45 3.06 -17.17
C THR A 63 -1.65 2.67 -15.93
N TYR A 64 -2.21 2.84 -14.73
CA TYR A 64 -1.52 2.48 -13.48
C TYR A 64 -1.21 0.98 -13.41
N VAL A 65 -2.14 0.12 -13.82
CA VAL A 65 -1.91 -1.32 -13.89
C VAL A 65 -0.80 -1.65 -14.89
N SER A 66 -0.78 -1.02 -16.07
CA SER A 66 0.24 -1.23 -17.09
C SER A 66 1.61 -0.79 -16.63
N PHE A 67 1.71 0.31 -15.89
CA PHE A 67 2.94 0.77 -15.26
C PHE A 67 3.53 -0.31 -14.34
N ILE A 68 2.75 -0.84 -13.40
CA ILE A 68 3.23 -1.88 -12.48
C ILE A 68 3.58 -3.18 -13.24
N LYS A 69 2.85 -3.52 -14.32
CA LYS A 69 3.20 -4.66 -15.17
C LYS A 69 4.56 -4.48 -15.83
N SER A 70 4.88 -3.28 -16.33
CA SER A 70 6.17 -2.98 -16.96
C SER A 70 7.34 -2.99 -15.98
N ALA A 71 7.06 -2.73 -14.69
CA ALA A 71 8.05 -2.77 -13.61
C ALA A 71 8.55 -4.18 -13.27
N TRP A 72 7.83 -5.24 -13.69
CA TRP A 72 8.27 -6.62 -13.47
C TRP A 72 9.30 -7.04 -14.54
N ARG A 73 10.56 -7.06 -14.14
CA ARG A 73 11.69 -7.35 -15.05
C ARG A 73 12.67 -8.29 -14.35
N GLU A 74 13.22 -9.24 -15.07
CA GLU A 74 14.29 -10.14 -14.59
C GLU A 74 14.00 -10.84 -13.25
N GLY A 75 12.72 -11.16 -13.01
CA GLY A 75 12.29 -11.81 -11.77
C GLY A 75 12.22 -10.88 -10.55
N LYS A 76 12.29 -9.57 -10.76
CA LYS A 76 12.19 -8.53 -9.73
C LYS A 76 11.12 -7.50 -10.10
N LEU A 77 10.54 -6.86 -9.09
CA LEU A 77 9.69 -5.67 -9.27
C LEU A 77 10.54 -4.43 -8.96
N PHE A 78 10.79 -3.62 -9.99
CA PHE A 78 11.44 -2.33 -9.84
C PHE A 78 10.47 -1.31 -9.23
N ASN A 79 10.96 -0.28 -8.54
CA ASN A 79 10.10 0.79 -8.02
C ASN A 79 10.11 2.01 -8.91
N ASP A 80 11.28 2.59 -9.15
CA ASP A 80 11.45 3.93 -9.69
C ASP A 80 11.74 3.92 -11.19
N PHE A 81 11.04 4.78 -11.93
CA PHE A 81 11.15 4.96 -13.37
C PHE A 81 11.48 6.42 -13.66
N ASN A 82 12.61 6.65 -14.33
CA ASN A 82 13.17 7.98 -14.55
C ASN A 82 12.45 8.78 -15.64
N GLU A 83 12.70 10.09 -15.68
CA GLU A 83 12.23 11.01 -16.73
C GLU A 83 12.68 10.58 -18.15
N ASP A 84 13.86 9.96 -18.28
CA ASP A 84 14.36 9.41 -19.55
C ASP A 84 13.76 8.06 -19.94
N LEU A 85 12.69 7.63 -19.27
CA LEU A 85 11.96 6.38 -19.49
C LEU A 85 12.82 5.13 -19.25
N THR A 86 13.74 5.16 -18.31
CA THR A 86 14.52 4.03 -17.85
C THR A 86 14.19 3.62 -16.42
N TRP A 87 14.24 2.33 -16.10
CA TRP A 87 14.09 1.83 -14.73
C TRP A 87 15.39 2.04 -13.95
N LYS A 88 15.30 2.55 -12.71
CA LYS A 88 16.46 2.59 -11.81
C LYS A 88 16.88 1.18 -11.40
N ASP A 89 18.17 0.91 -11.39
CA ASP A 89 18.74 -0.41 -11.04
C ASP A 89 18.89 -0.60 -9.52
N ASP A 90 17.90 -0.20 -8.76
CA ASP A 90 17.86 -0.30 -7.30
C ASP A 90 16.79 -1.27 -6.79
N ALA A 91 16.33 -2.19 -7.63
CA ALA A 91 15.25 -3.12 -7.29
C ALA A 91 15.53 -3.88 -6.01
N THR A 92 14.95 -3.44 -4.93
CA THR A 92 14.95 -4.16 -3.66
C THR A 92 13.81 -5.18 -3.66
N THR A 93 14.12 -6.40 -3.20
CA THR A 93 13.16 -7.50 -3.19
C THR A 93 12.28 -7.51 -1.94
N ASP A 94 12.50 -6.59 -1.02
CA ASP A 94 11.79 -6.44 0.26
C ASP A 94 11.30 -5.00 0.49
N GLY A 95 11.17 -4.21 -0.58
CA GLY A 95 10.67 -2.84 -0.56
C GLY A 95 9.14 -2.75 -0.39
N GLU A 96 8.67 -1.60 0.03
CA GLU A 96 7.24 -1.36 0.26
C GLU A 96 6.42 -1.43 -1.03
N HIS A 97 7.00 -1.03 -2.17
CA HIS A 97 6.37 -1.11 -3.48
C HIS A 97 5.86 -2.52 -3.82
N ILE A 98 6.59 -3.58 -3.40
CA ILE A 98 6.16 -4.97 -3.60
C ILE A 98 4.88 -5.25 -2.80
N GLY A 99 4.86 -4.88 -1.52
CA GLY A 99 3.69 -5.04 -0.68
C GLY A 99 2.50 -4.24 -1.18
N ARG A 100 2.72 -2.99 -1.61
CA ARG A 100 1.68 -2.10 -2.15
C ARG A 100 1.12 -2.61 -3.46
N ALA A 101 1.97 -3.07 -4.38
CA ALA A 101 1.53 -3.66 -5.65
C ALA A 101 0.66 -4.91 -5.41
N LEU A 102 1.04 -5.80 -4.49
CA LEU A 102 0.26 -6.97 -4.13
C LEU A 102 -1.07 -6.60 -3.46
N ALA A 103 -1.10 -5.58 -2.58
CA ALA A 103 -2.33 -5.09 -1.97
C ALA A 103 -3.28 -4.51 -3.02
N ALA A 104 -2.76 -3.67 -3.93
CA ALA A 104 -3.54 -3.08 -5.01
C ALA A 104 -4.09 -4.14 -5.97
N PHE A 105 -3.27 -5.11 -6.38
CA PHE A 105 -3.69 -6.19 -7.27
C PHE A 105 -4.70 -7.12 -6.59
N GLY A 106 -4.54 -7.42 -5.31
CA GLY A 106 -5.50 -8.22 -4.55
C GLY A 106 -6.87 -7.57 -4.51
N GLU A 107 -6.93 -6.29 -4.20
CA GLU A 107 -8.16 -5.52 -4.18
C GLU A 107 -8.78 -5.37 -5.58
N LEU A 108 -7.95 -5.14 -6.61
CA LEU A 108 -8.38 -4.99 -7.99
C LEU A 108 -9.02 -6.28 -8.53
N ILE A 109 -8.37 -7.42 -8.38
CA ILE A 109 -8.89 -8.73 -8.82
C ILE A 109 -10.21 -9.04 -8.12
N ASN A 110 -10.33 -8.71 -6.84
CA ASN A 110 -11.56 -8.95 -6.09
C ASN A 110 -12.74 -8.08 -6.58
N LYS A 111 -12.48 -6.83 -6.95
CA LYS A 111 -13.53 -5.87 -7.34
C LYS A 111 -13.81 -5.81 -8.86
N ARG A 112 -12.85 -6.20 -9.71
CA ARG A 112 -12.86 -5.97 -11.16
C ARG A 112 -12.48 -7.24 -11.92
N LYS A 113 -13.47 -7.95 -12.44
CA LYS A 113 -13.29 -9.19 -13.22
C LYS A 113 -12.50 -9.01 -14.53
N ASP A 114 -12.60 -7.83 -15.12
CA ASP A 114 -11.86 -7.45 -16.33
C ASP A 114 -10.32 -7.39 -16.13
N PHE A 115 -9.86 -7.42 -14.88
CA PHE A 115 -8.43 -7.46 -14.53
C PHE A 115 -7.95 -8.81 -13.95
N GLU A 116 -8.73 -9.87 -14.06
CA GLU A 116 -8.36 -11.19 -13.52
C GLU A 116 -7.03 -11.71 -14.12
N ASN A 117 -6.70 -11.29 -15.34
CA ASN A 117 -5.48 -11.67 -16.04
C ASN A 117 -4.17 -11.20 -15.34
N ILE A 118 -4.24 -10.26 -14.39
CA ILE A 118 -3.05 -9.83 -13.64
C ILE A 118 -2.67 -10.80 -12.52
N LYS A 119 -3.52 -11.79 -12.20
CA LYS A 119 -3.24 -12.78 -11.15
C LYS A 119 -1.92 -13.50 -11.35
N GLY A 120 -1.62 -13.90 -12.58
CA GLY A 120 -0.34 -14.55 -12.90
C GLY A 120 0.89 -13.69 -12.60
N LEU A 121 0.79 -12.36 -12.75
CA LEU A 121 1.84 -11.44 -12.34
C LEU A 121 1.90 -11.30 -10.82
N ALA A 122 0.75 -11.14 -10.15
CA ALA A 122 0.70 -11.09 -8.69
C ALA A 122 1.35 -12.35 -8.07
N ASP A 123 1.09 -13.53 -8.64
CA ASP A 123 1.70 -14.79 -8.20
C ASP A 123 3.24 -14.80 -8.37
N LYS A 124 3.76 -14.26 -9.47
CA LYS A 124 5.21 -14.12 -9.69
C LYS A 124 5.85 -13.18 -8.66
N ILE A 125 5.23 -12.01 -8.45
CA ILE A 125 5.68 -11.03 -7.46
C ILE A 125 5.64 -11.65 -6.05
N TYR A 126 4.55 -12.31 -5.68
CA TYR A 126 4.42 -12.95 -4.36
C TYR A 126 5.46 -14.06 -4.15
N LYS A 127 5.69 -14.93 -5.15
CA LYS A 127 6.72 -15.98 -5.09
C LYS A 127 8.11 -15.41 -4.86
N SER A 128 8.42 -14.24 -5.43
CA SER A 128 9.72 -13.59 -5.27
C SER A 128 9.99 -13.12 -3.83
N ILE A 129 8.93 -12.87 -3.03
CA ILE A 129 9.05 -12.34 -1.65
C ILE A 129 8.62 -13.34 -0.55
N LYS A 130 7.78 -14.31 -0.87
CA LYS A 130 7.14 -15.22 0.10
C LYS A 130 8.10 -15.84 1.11
N ASN A 131 9.32 -16.19 0.69
CA ASN A 131 10.32 -16.87 1.50
C ASN A 131 11.48 -15.95 1.96
N LYS A 132 11.41 -14.66 1.64
CA LYS A 132 12.44 -13.71 2.04
C LYS A 132 12.24 -13.21 3.47
N LYS A 133 13.34 -12.80 4.11
CA LYS A 133 13.30 -12.16 5.40
C LYS A 133 12.87 -10.71 5.25
N ILE A 134 11.58 -10.45 5.37
CA ILE A 134 11.03 -9.10 5.37
C ILE A 134 11.35 -8.44 6.71
N ARG A 135 11.89 -7.23 6.70
CA ARG A 135 12.26 -6.49 7.92
C ARG A 135 11.21 -5.48 8.33
N TRP A 136 10.55 -4.88 7.35
CA TRP A 136 9.70 -3.71 7.52
C TRP A 136 8.27 -4.09 7.87
N PRO A 137 7.69 -3.51 8.95
CA PRO A 137 6.32 -3.80 9.35
C PRO A 137 5.30 -3.36 8.29
N ARG A 138 5.54 -2.26 7.55
CA ARG A 138 4.64 -1.79 6.47
C ARG A 138 4.55 -2.76 5.31
N VAL A 139 5.68 -3.30 4.84
CA VAL A 139 5.69 -4.36 3.82
C VAL A 139 4.86 -5.55 4.28
N THR A 140 5.08 -5.98 5.53
CA THR A 140 4.34 -7.11 6.12
C THR A 140 2.84 -6.80 6.22
N ALA A 141 2.47 -5.58 6.60
CA ALA A 141 1.07 -5.15 6.66
C ALA A 141 0.42 -5.18 5.27
N GLN A 142 1.10 -4.68 4.25
CA GLN A 142 0.58 -4.71 2.87
C GLN A 142 0.41 -6.15 2.34
N LEU A 143 1.30 -7.07 2.75
CA LEU A 143 1.14 -8.50 2.41
C LEU A 143 -0.09 -9.13 3.07
N VAL A 144 -0.46 -8.72 4.28
CA VAL A 144 -1.73 -9.14 4.92
C VAL A 144 -2.91 -8.56 4.15
N LEU A 145 -2.90 -7.27 3.85
CA LEU A 145 -4.01 -6.60 3.18
C LEU A 145 -4.28 -7.13 1.76
N GLY A 146 -3.22 -7.35 0.98
CA GLY A 146 -3.32 -7.97 -0.35
C GLY A 146 -3.61 -9.46 -0.29
N GLY A 147 -2.99 -10.14 0.69
CA GLY A 147 -3.17 -11.56 0.93
C GLY A 147 -4.61 -11.95 1.25
N LYS A 148 -5.41 -11.05 1.83
CA LYS A 148 -6.86 -11.26 2.04
C LYS A 148 -7.57 -11.82 0.80
N TYR A 149 -7.20 -11.37 -0.37
CA TYR A 149 -7.83 -11.73 -1.63
C TYR A 149 -7.04 -12.75 -2.45
N LEU A 150 -5.71 -12.75 -2.30
CA LEU A 150 -4.81 -13.54 -3.15
C LEU A 150 -4.29 -14.82 -2.47
N TYR A 151 -3.94 -14.73 -1.17
CA TYR A 151 -3.23 -15.79 -0.43
C TYR A 151 -3.75 -15.87 1.02
N PRO A 152 -5.05 -16.15 1.24
CA PRO A 152 -5.64 -16.14 2.57
C PRO A 152 -4.98 -17.17 3.52
N GLU A 153 -4.40 -18.23 3.00
CA GLU A 153 -3.67 -19.25 3.74
C GLU A 153 -2.37 -18.73 4.40
N ASP A 154 -1.77 -17.69 3.83
CA ASP A 154 -0.51 -17.10 4.35
C ASP A 154 -0.75 -15.91 5.31
N ILE A 155 -1.98 -15.44 5.50
CA ILE A 155 -2.31 -14.29 6.35
C ILE A 155 -1.81 -14.48 7.78
N LYS A 156 -2.07 -15.65 8.37
CA LYS A 156 -1.62 -15.96 9.72
C LYS A 156 -0.11 -15.82 9.85
N LYS A 157 0.67 -16.27 8.87
CA LYS A 157 2.14 -16.16 8.85
C LYS A 157 2.59 -14.71 8.92
N TRP A 158 1.98 -13.83 8.11
CA TRP A 158 2.36 -12.41 8.06
C TRP A 158 1.87 -11.63 9.27
N ALA A 159 0.67 -11.93 9.76
CA ALA A 159 0.13 -11.32 10.98
C ALA A 159 0.92 -11.72 12.23
N ASP A 160 1.30 -13.00 12.38
CA ASP A 160 2.16 -13.45 13.47
C ASP A 160 3.53 -12.76 13.46
N LYS A 161 4.02 -12.42 12.26
CA LYS A 161 5.25 -11.64 12.13
C LYS A 161 5.07 -10.21 12.65
N LEU A 162 3.96 -9.54 12.35
CA LEU A 162 3.64 -8.22 12.92
C LEU A 162 3.55 -8.30 14.45
N VAL A 163 2.88 -9.31 14.98
CA VAL A 163 2.82 -9.56 16.44
C VAL A 163 4.21 -9.71 17.04
N LYS A 164 5.10 -10.45 16.37
CA LYS A 164 6.48 -10.61 16.83
C LYS A 164 7.25 -9.29 16.83
N ILE A 165 7.13 -8.50 15.76
CA ILE A 165 7.74 -7.17 15.66
C ILE A 165 7.23 -6.28 16.80
N TYR A 166 5.91 -6.21 17.00
CA TYR A 166 5.30 -5.43 18.07
C TYR A 166 5.89 -5.80 19.44
N ARG A 167 5.94 -7.09 19.77
CA ARG A 167 6.44 -7.58 21.06
C ARG A 167 7.94 -7.31 21.28
N GLN A 168 8.71 -7.10 20.23
CA GLN A 168 10.14 -6.79 20.32
C GLN A 168 10.41 -5.31 20.62
N VAL A 169 9.49 -4.43 20.26
CA VAL A 169 9.69 -2.98 20.32
C VAL A 169 8.81 -2.35 21.41
N ASN A 170 7.61 -2.89 21.62
CA ASN A 170 6.65 -2.29 22.55
C ASN A 170 7.11 -2.42 24.00
N ASP A 171 6.81 -1.38 24.79
CA ASP A 171 6.92 -1.36 26.25
C ASP A 171 5.66 -0.74 26.90
N ASN A 172 5.71 -0.41 28.19
CA ASN A 172 4.56 0.15 28.90
C ASN A 172 4.08 1.49 28.33
N ASN A 173 4.98 2.31 27.80
CA ASN A 173 4.71 3.65 27.31
C ASN A 173 4.71 3.75 25.76
N TRP A 174 5.29 2.76 25.08
CA TRP A 174 5.46 2.76 23.63
C TRP A 174 4.72 1.59 22.99
N LYS A 175 3.50 1.82 22.51
CA LYS A 175 2.62 0.79 21.93
C LYS A 175 2.70 0.76 20.40
N TRP A 176 3.91 0.67 19.86
CA TRP A 176 4.17 0.72 18.43
C TRP A 176 5.10 -0.39 17.93
N PHE A 177 5.21 -0.53 16.62
CA PHE A 177 5.97 -1.59 15.91
C PHE A 177 7.40 -1.18 15.57
N GLU A 178 7.75 0.08 15.72
CA GLU A 178 9.05 0.66 15.39
C GLU A 178 9.49 1.60 16.52
N SER A 179 10.77 1.91 16.58
CA SER A 179 11.31 2.85 17.59
C SER A 179 10.91 4.30 17.38
N LYS A 180 10.22 4.59 16.27
CA LYS A 180 9.70 5.92 15.92
C LYS A 180 8.39 5.80 15.16
N ILE A 181 7.57 6.85 15.20
CA ILE A 181 6.43 7.04 14.31
C ILE A 181 6.94 7.70 13.04
N SER A 182 6.48 7.25 11.87
CA SER A 182 6.89 7.83 10.60
C SER A 182 5.70 8.13 9.68
N TYR A 183 5.34 7.28 8.76
CA TYR A 183 4.27 7.51 7.78
C TYR A 183 3.39 6.26 7.62
N ASP A 184 2.21 6.44 6.99
CA ASP A 184 1.26 5.35 6.66
C ASP A 184 0.95 4.44 7.87
N ASN A 185 0.90 5.05 9.06
CA ASN A 185 0.87 4.35 10.35
C ASN A 185 -0.40 3.50 10.50
N GLY A 186 -1.54 3.98 10.05
CA GLY A 186 -2.82 3.25 10.13
C GLY A 186 -2.85 1.91 9.39
N ARG A 187 -1.94 1.67 8.44
CA ARG A 187 -1.90 0.41 7.68
C ARG A 187 -1.50 -0.80 8.51
N ILE A 188 -0.66 -0.63 9.52
CA ILE A 188 -0.21 -1.75 10.35
C ILE A 188 -1.34 -2.28 11.24
N PRO A 189 -2.02 -1.45 12.06
CA PRO A 189 -3.19 -1.92 12.79
C PRO A 189 -4.31 -2.41 11.89
N MET A 190 -4.57 -1.77 10.75
CA MET A 190 -5.56 -2.22 9.76
C MET A 190 -5.27 -3.64 9.26
N ALA A 191 -4.00 -3.99 9.03
CA ALA A 191 -3.61 -5.34 8.64
C ALA A 191 -3.91 -6.37 9.75
N LEU A 192 -3.68 -6.01 11.01
CA LEU A 192 -4.01 -6.89 12.13
C LEU A 192 -5.53 -7.04 12.34
N LEU A 193 -6.33 -5.99 12.14
CA LEU A 193 -7.79 -6.09 12.11
C LEU A 193 -8.25 -7.04 11.00
N THR A 194 -7.68 -6.90 9.80
CA THR A 194 -7.97 -7.82 8.68
C THR A 194 -7.60 -9.27 9.01
N ALA A 195 -6.46 -9.47 9.68
CA ALA A 195 -6.07 -10.82 10.12
C ALA A 195 -7.03 -11.39 11.17
N PHE A 196 -7.53 -10.55 12.10
CA PHE A 196 -8.56 -10.94 13.06
C PHE A 196 -9.87 -11.33 12.36
N GLU A 197 -10.35 -10.52 11.41
CA GLU A 197 -11.56 -10.81 10.63
C GLU A 197 -11.51 -12.18 9.95
N ILE A 198 -10.32 -12.59 9.46
CA ILE A 198 -10.15 -13.84 8.71
C ILE A 198 -9.93 -15.04 9.64
N THR A 199 -9.15 -14.85 10.72
CA THR A 199 -8.68 -15.95 11.56
C THR A 199 -9.47 -16.13 12.86
N GLY A 200 -10.18 -15.08 13.33
CA GLY A 200 -10.83 -15.04 14.64
C GLY A 200 -9.86 -14.94 15.84
N ASP A 201 -8.54 -14.85 15.61
CA ASP A 201 -7.55 -14.84 16.69
C ASP A 201 -7.49 -13.47 17.37
N LYS A 202 -8.01 -13.42 18.60
CA LYS A 202 -8.13 -12.20 19.42
C LYS A 202 -6.82 -11.47 19.69
N LYS A 203 -5.66 -12.14 19.57
CA LYS A 203 -4.35 -11.48 19.75
C LYS A 203 -4.14 -10.37 18.72
N TYR A 204 -4.63 -10.54 17.47
CA TYR A 204 -4.53 -9.53 16.43
C TYR A 204 -5.41 -8.32 16.75
N LEU A 205 -6.66 -8.57 17.17
CA LEU A 205 -7.56 -7.50 17.61
C LEU A 205 -6.94 -6.68 18.75
N LYS A 206 -6.43 -7.37 19.78
CA LYS A 206 -5.80 -6.72 20.94
C LYS A 206 -4.68 -5.77 20.52
N ILE A 207 -3.71 -6.25 19.74
CA ILE A 207 -2.55 -5.43 19.33
C ILE A 207 -2.99 -4.30 18.38
N ALA A 208 -3.94 -4.56 17.48
CA ALA A 208 -4.47 -3.53 16.60
C ALA A 208 -5.11 -2.40 17.40
N THR A 209 -5.96 -2.71 18.40
CA THR A 209 -6.61 -1.73 19.25
C THR A 209 -5.58 -0.95 20.07
N GLU A 210 -4.67 -1.65 20.78
CA GLU A 210 -3.61 -0.99 21.56
C GLU A 210 -2.77 0.00 20.74
N SER A 211 -2.43 -0.37 19.50
CA SER A 211 -1.63 0.48 18.61
C SER A 211 -2.44 1.62 17.99
N LEU A 212 -3.74 1.44 17.74
CA LEU A 212 -4.63 2.52 17.28
C LEU A 212 -4.90 3.53 18.38
N ASP A 213 -5.18 3.06 19.61
CA ASP A 213 -5.37 3.93 20.77
C ASP A 213 -4.11 4.78 20.99
N PHE A 214 -2.92 4.14 20.98
CA PHE A 214 -1.64 4.85 21.07
C PHE A 214 -1.46 5.94 20.01
N LEU A 215 -1.79 5.64 18.73
CA LEU A 215 -1.73 6.65 17.66
C LEU A 215 -2.77 7.77 17.87
N THR A 216 -3.96 7.42 18.36
CA THR A 216 -5.01 8.40 18.64
C THR A 216 -4.56 9.36 19.73
N ASP A 217 -4.07 8.83 20.85
CA ASP A 217 -3.56 9.64 21.96
C ASP A 217 -2.40 10.55 21.53
N LEU A 218 -1.54 10.06 20.61
CA LEU A 218 -0.38 10.80 20.12
C LEU A 218 -0.74 11.94 19.16
N PHE A 219 -1.76 11.74 18.31
CA PHE A 219 -2.09 12.65 17.20
C PHE A 219 -3.40 13.40 17.40
N TRP A 220 -4.16 13.12 18.46
CA TRP A 220 -5.40 13.82 18.71
C TRP A 220 -5.15 15.26 19.16
N ASP A 221 -5.69 16.20 18.44
CA ASP A 221 -5.64 17.63 18.76
C ASP A 221 -6.98 18.01 19.42
N GLU A 222 -6.95 18.24 20.75
CA GLU A 222 -8.15 18.56 21.53
C GLU A 222 -8.78 19.89 21.12
N ASP A 223 -7.98 20.87 20.73
CA ASP A 223 -8.49 22.19 20.33
C ASP A 223 -9.19 22.13 18.97
N LYS A 224 -8.66 21.35 18.04
CA LYS A 224 -9.21 21.21 16.69
C LYS A 224 -10.19 20.05 16.54
N GLN A 225 -10.31 19.19 17.56
CA GLN A 225 -11.14 17.98 17.53
C GLN A 225 -10.88 17.10 16.28
N CYS A 226 -9.60 16.88 15.95
CA CYS A 226 -9.16 16.07 14.84
C CYS A 226 -7.78 15.46 15.09
N LEU A 227 -7.40 14.48 14.27
CA LEU A 227 -6.03 13.98 14.20
C LEU A 227 -5.14 14.98 13.45
N SER A 228 -4.01 15.37 14.01
CA SER A 228 -3.06 16.34 13.44
C SER A 228 -1.75 15.69 13.00
#